data_b4b19b3e2fe6000738bbcdd7121884da
#
_entry.id   b4b19b3e2fe6000738bbcdd7121884da
#
_cell.length_a   1.000
_cell.length_b   1.000
_cell.length_c   1.000
_cell.angle_alpha   90.00
_cell.angle_beta   90.00
_cell.angle_gamma   90.00
#
_symmetry.space_group_name_H-M   'P 1'
#
loop_
_entity.id
_entity.type
_entity.pdbx_description
1 polymer ?
#
loop_
_entity_poly.entity_id
_entity_poly.type
_entity_poly.pdbx_seq_one_letter_code
_entity_poly.pdbx_strand_id
1 'polypeptide(L)'
;DVYKRQADTFRAGCAQMLDDCAGLGLNTVLAQVRPFGDALYRSSLFPWSHLCTGVQGADPGFDPLDILLQEAHGRGLSVEAWLNPYRLRSSAAMPPSLAENNLANTHPEWVCAVGDGLYLNPAEPAAADYVVQGVAELLQNYAVDGIHFDDYFYPTTEESIDAVQFAASGAVDLAAWRQQNVTALVKAVHDTVKAADPTLRFGISPQGNPDNDLNSQYSAVTAWLAAGGEEQVVDYLCPQVY
;
A
#
# COMPACT_ATOMS: atom_id res chain seq x y z
N ASP A 1 30.34 -12.93 6.48
CA ASP A 1 28.89 -13.18 6.64
C ASP A 1 28.15 -12.69 5.39
N VAL A 2 27.35 -13.56 4.76
CA VAL A 2 26.65 -13.29 3.50
C VAL A 2 25.59 -12.17 3.72
N TYR A 3 24.82 -12.25 4.79
CA TYR A 3 23.79 -11.26 5.12
C TYR A 3 24.35 -9.87 5.39
N LYS A 4 25.49 -9.77 6.09
CA LYS A 4 26.17 -8.49 6.29
C LYS A 4 26.62 -7.87 4.96
N ARG A 5 27.16 -8.69 4.06
CA ARG A 5 27.60 -8.22 2.72
C ARG A 5 26.41 -7.75 1.88
N GLN A 6 25.25 -8.44 1.98
CA GLN A 6 24.03 -8.03 1.29
C GLN A 6 23.51 -6.70 1.84
N ALA A 7 23.47 -6.53 3.17
CA ALA A 7 23.08 -5.27 3.81
C ALA A 7 24.00 -4.10 3.39
N ASP A 8 25.33 -4.32 3.38
CA ASP A 8 26.30 -3.29 2.99
C ASP A 8 26.11 -2.90 1.51
N THR A 9 25.86 -3.87 0.63
CA THR A 9 25.59 -3.62 -0.80
C THR A 9 24.29 -2.87 -0.99
N PHE A 10 23.21 -3.25 -0.27
CA PHE A 10 21.93 -2.56 -0.31
C PHE A 10 22.10 -1.11 0.18
N ARG A 11 22.77 -0.89 1.30
CA ARG A 11 23.05 0.44 1.85
C ARG A 11 23.82 1.31 0.84
N ALA A 12 24.85 0.78 0.20
CA ALA A 12 25.61 1.51 -0.80
C ALA A 12 24.75 1.90 -2.02
N GLY A 13 23.85 1.01 -2.46
CA GLY A 13 22.90 1.30 -3.54
C GLY A 13 21.90 2.39 -3.16
N CYS A 14 21.33 2.31 -1.94
CA CYS A 14 20.46 3.36 -1.41
C CYS A 14 21.16 4.70 -1.33
N ALA A 15 22.38 4.72 -0.77
CA ALA A 15 23.19 5.94 -0.63
C ALA A 15 23.40 6.63 -1.98
N GLN A 16 23.82 5.89 -3.01
CA GLN A 16 24.05 6.45 -4.35
C GLN A 16 22.75 7.02 -4.94
N MET A 17 21.64 6.27 -4.90
CA MET A 17 20.35 6.71 -5.43
C MET A 17 19.86 7.98 -4.70
N LEU A 18 20.01 8.05 -3.39
CA LEU A 18 19.59 9.18 -2.58
C LEU A 18 20.49 10.41 -2.75
N ASP A 19 21.80 10.21 -3.01
CA ASP A 19 22.71 11.28 -3.40
C ASP A 19 22.28 11.90 -4.74
N ASP A 20 21.89 11.08 -5.71
CA ASP A 20 21.37 11.53 -7.00
C ASP A 20 20.05 12.32 -6.82
N CYS A 21 19.13 11.82 -6.00
CA CYS A 21 17.88 12.51 -5.66
C CYS A 21 18.15 13.90 -5.04
N ALA A 22 19.01 13.95 -4.03
CA ALA A 22 19.39 15.20 -3.37
C ALA A 22 20.08 16.17 -4.33
N GLY A 23 20.97 15.64 -5.19
CA GLY A 23 21.68 16.41 -6.22
C GLY A 23 20.74 17.04 -7.27
N LEU A 24 19.58 16.42 -7.53
CA LEU A 24 18.53 16.93 -8.38
C LEU A 24 17.58 17.92 -7.65
N GLY A 25 17.78 18.16 -6.37
CA GLY A 25 16.93 19.03 -5.57
C GLY A 25 15.61 18.44 -5.14
N LEU A 26 15.47 17.09 -5.21
CA LEU A 26 14.31 16.39 -4.64
C LEU A 26 14.39 16.46 -3.11
N ASN A 27 13.24 16.44 -2.45
CA ASN A 27 13.13 16.50 -1.00
C ASN A 27 12.34 15.32 -0.39
N THR A 28 11.68 14.52 -1.23
CA THR A 28 10.84 13.41 -0.78
C THR A 28 11.00 12.22 -1.73
N VAL A 29 11.03 11.02 -1.17
CA VAL A 29 11.08 9.75 -1.89
C VAL A 29 9.84 8.93 -1.54
N LEU A 30 9.10 8.47 -2.54
CA LEU A 30 8.02 7.49 -2.39
C LEU A 30 8.62 6.09 -2.55
N ALA A 31 8.76 5.35 -1.47
CA ALA A 31 9.38 4.03 -1.47
C ALA A 31 8.33 2.93 -1.38
N GLN A 32 8.18 2.10 -2.42
CA GLN A 32 7.27 0.97 -2.37
C GLN A 32 7.77 -0.10 -1.40
N VAL A 33 7.07 -0.25 -0.28
CA VAL A 33 7.48 -1.15 0.81
C VAL A 33 6.51 -2.31 1.03
N ARG A 34 5.32 -2.27 0.42
CA ARG A 34 4.33 -3.36 0.49
C ARG A 34 3.64 -3.57 -0.86
N PRO A 35 4.24 -4.33 -1.80
CA PRO A 35 3.71 -4.53 -3.14
C PRO A 35 2.68 -5.66 -3.28
N PHE A 36 2.71 -6.74 -2.43
CA PHE A 36 1.95 -7.99 -2.64
C PHE A 36 1.38 -8.62 -1.35
N GLY A 37 0.85 -7.82 -0.43
CA GLY A 37 0.44 -8.34 0.87
C GLY A 37 1.63 -8.93 1.64
N ASP A 38 2.80 -8.39 1.41
CA ASP A 38 4.08 -8.72 2.00
C ASP A 38 4.82 -7.42 2.36
N ALA A 39 5.97 -7.49 3.00
CA ALA A 39 6.69 -6.32 3.46
C ALA A 39 8.18 -6.36 3.10
N LEU A 40 8.73 -5.21 2.69
CA LEU A 40 10.17 -4.97 2.59
C LEU A 40 10.71 -4.36 3.89
N TYR A 41 10.07 -4.69 5.00
CA TYR A 41 10.42 -4.26 6.35
C TYR A 41 10.00 -5.34 7.35
N ARG A 42 10.50 -5.30 8.56
CA ARG A 42 10.14 -6.25 9.60
C ARG A 42 8.70 -5.99 10.08
N SER A 43 7.82 -6.95 9.82
CA SER A 43 6.40 -6.90 10.18
C SER A 43 6.01 -8.13 10.98
N SER A 44 5.09 -7.98 11.92
CA SER A 44 4.43 -9.08 12.62
C SER A 44 3.16 -9.55 11.89
N LEU A 45 2.66 -8.74 10.97
CA LEU A 45 1.41 -8.98 10.22
C LEU A 45 1.67 -9.58 8.83
N PHE A 46 2.74 -9.14 8.17
CA PHE A 46 3.03 -9.50 6.79
C PHE A 46 4.32 -10.34 6.66
N PRO A 47 4.35 -11.34 5.75
CA PRO A 47 5.59 -12.03 5.43
C PRO A 47 6.61 -11.09 4.77
N TRP A 48 7.90 -11.43 4.87
CA TRP A 48 8.93 -10.78 4.08
C TRP A 48 8.62 -10.89 2.58
N SER A 49 8.81 -9.80 1.85
CA SER A 49 8.60 -9.80 0.40
C SER A 49 9.62 -10.69 -0.32
N HIS A 50 9.14 -11.41 -1.34
CA HIS A 50 10.01 -12.18 -2.24
C HIS A 50 11.06 -11.29 -2.95
N LEU A 51 10.81 -9.99 -3.06
CA LEU A 51 11.74 -9.02 -3.64
C LEU A 51 13.04 -8.89 -2.83
N CYS A 52 13.01 -9.24 -1.54
CA CYS A 52 14.21 -9.23 -0.69
C CYS A 52 15.16 -10.40 -0.98
N THR A 53 14.60 -11.60 -1.24
CA THR A 53 15.38 -12.86 -1.26
C THR A 53 15.08 -13.76 -2.45
N GLY A 54 14.04 -13.44 -3.23
CA GLY A 54 13.45 -14.30 -4.25
C GLY A 54 12.35 -15.23 -3.73
N VAL A 55 12.18 -15.36 -2.40
CA VAL A 55 11.19 -16.23 -1.76
C VAL A 55 10.40 -15.44 -0.73
N GLN A 56 9.07 -15.38 -0.88
CA GLN A 56 8.21 -14.71 0.10
C GLN A 56 8.26 -15.43 1.46
N GLY A 57 8.40 -14.66 2.53
CA GLY A 57 8.54 -15.17 3.90
C GLY A 57 9.98 -15.44 4.35
N ALA A 58 10.95 -15.47 3.42
CA ALA A 58 12.36 -15.65 3.78
C ALA A 58 12.95 -14.34 4.30
N ASP A 59 13.48 -14.38 5.54
CA ASP A 59 14.15 -13.23 6.17
C ASP A 59 15.46 -12.90 5.44
N PRO A 60 15.64 -11.67 4.93
CA PRO A 60 16.87 -11.23 4.27
C PRO A 60 18.04 -11.05 5.24
N GLY A 61 17.82 -11.14 6.55
CA GLY A 61 18.85 -10.94 7.57
C GLY A 61 19.20 -9.48 7.85
N PHE A 62 18.49 -8.54 7.26
CA PHE A 62 18.56 -7.10 7.51
C PHE A 62 17.21 -6.44 7.22
N ASP A 63 17.05 -5.19 7.61
CA ASP A 63 15.81 -4.44 7.37
C ASP A 63 16.03 -3.39 6.27
N PRO A 64 15.47 -3.61 5.05
CA PRO A 64 15.63 -2.68 3.95
C PRO A 64 15.05 -1.29 4.22
N LEU A 65 13.90 -1.20 4.88
CA LEU A 65 13.25 0.08 5.16
C LEU A 65 14.03 0.88 6.20
N ASP A 66 14.53 0.23 7.24
CA ASP A 66 15.35 0.90 8.25
C ASP A 66 16.63 1.48 7.63
N ILE A 67 17.29 0.72 6.74
CA ILE A 67 18.46 1.23 6.01
C ILE A 67 18.09 2.42 5.13
N LEU A 68 16.99 2.34 4.37
CA LEU A 68 16.55 3.43 3.49
C LEU A 68 16.25 4.70 4.28
N LEU A 69 15.54 4.59 5.41
CA LEU A 69 15.23 5.72 6.27
C LEU A 69 16.46 6.40 6.84
N GLN A 70 17.42 5.62 7.34
CA GLN A 70 18.70 6.15 7.84
C GLN A 70 19.46 6.93 6.76
N GLU A 71 19.58 6.36 5.56
CA GLU A 71 20.29 6.99 4.45
C GLU A 71 19.56 8.23 3.90
N ALA A 72 18.22 8.21 3.82
CA ALA A 72 17.41 9.34 3.34
C ALA A 72 17.44 10.50 4.32
N HIS A 73 17.14 10.24 5.60
CA HIS A 73 17.11 11.27 6.63
C HIS A 73 18.50 11.89 6.86
N GLY A 74 19.58 11.08 6.75
CA GLY A 74 20.95 11.59 6.78
C GLY A 74 21.29 12.61 5.68
N ARG A 75 20.47 12.67 4.62
CA ARG A 75 20.56 13.60 3.49
C ARG A 75 19.48 14.70 3.50
N GLY A 76 18.64 14.72 4.51
CA GLY A 76 17.50 15.66 4.61
C GLY A 76 16.35 15.34 3.65
N LEU A 77 16.26 14.10 3.17
CA LEU A 77 15.15 13.63 2.34
C LEU A 77 14.09 12.97 3.21
N SER A 78 12.82 13.30 2.97
CA SER A 78 11.67 12.61 3.54
C SER A 78 11.39 11.30 2.80
N VAL A 79 10.85 10.31 3.52
CA VAL A 79 10.43 9.02 2.95
C VAL A 79 8.96 8.77 3.25
N GLU A 80 8.15 8.66 2.22
CA GLU A 80 6.77 8.18 2.36
C GLU A 80 6.70 6.72 1.93
N ALA A 81 6.12 5.89 2.79
CA ALA A 81 5.98 4.45 2.54
C ALA A 81 4.84 4.21 1.55
N TRP A 82 5.15 3.72 0.36
CA TRP A 82 4.16 3.37 -0.64
C TRP A 82 3.71 1.92 -0.46
N LEU A 83 2.40 1.76 -0.30
CA LEU A 83 1.71 0.49 -0.08
C LEU A 83 0.69 0.28 -1.19
N ASN A 84 0.61 -0.95 -1.73
CA ASN A 84 -0.57 -1.39 -2.46
C ASN A 84 -1.54 -2.00 -1.44
N PRO A 85 -2.78 -1.47 -1.29
CA PRO A 85 -3.65 -1.89 -0.20
C PRO A 85 -4.18 -3.31 -0.33
N TYR A 86 -4.49 -3.78 -1.55
CA TYR A 86 -5.26 -5.00 -1.73
C TYR A 86 -4.55 -6.13 -2.48
N ARG A 87 -3.47 -5.84 -3.21
CA ARG A 87 -2.83 -6.83 -4.07
C ARG A 87 -2.01 -7.84 -3.26
N LEU A 88 -2.35 -9.13 -3.37
CA LEU A 88 -1.60 -10.23 -2.78
C LEU A 88 -0.69 -10.91 -3.82
N ARG A 89 -1.11 -10.91 -5.09
CA ARG A 89 -0.42 -11.52 -6.21
C ARG A 89 -0.91 -10.89 -7.51
N SER A 90 -0.03 -10.44 -8.37
CA SER A 90 -0.44 -9.84 -9.66
C SER A 90 -0.56 -10.85 -10.79
N SER A 91 0.19 -11.96 -10.74
CA SER A 91 0.20 -13.05 -11.73
C SER A 91 0.73 -14.34 -11.12
N ALA A 92 0.64 -15.45 -11.82
CA ALA A 92 1.20 -16.73 -11.37
C ALA A 92 2.72 -16.70 -11.07
N ALA A 93 3.42 -15.70 -11.59
CA ALA A 93 4.86 -15.53 -11.41
C ALA A 93 5.24 -14.44 -10.39
N MET A 94 4.27 -13.65 -9.87
CA MET A 94 4.59 -12.45 -9.10
C MET A 94 3.65 -12.25 -7.89
N PRO A 95 4.01 -12.72 -6.69
CA PRO A 95 5.14 -13.62 -6.38
C PRO A 95 4.90 -15.06 -6.88
N PRO A 96 5.96 -15.81 -7.16
CA PRO A 96 5.82 -17.18 -7.70
C PRO A 96 5.25 -18.20 -6.70
N SER A 97 5.46 -17.95 -5.42
CA SER A 97 4.86 -18.70 -4.32
C SER A 97 4.47 -17.76 -3.19
N LEU A 98 3.40 -18.10 -2.48
CA LEU A 98 2.94 -17.36 -1.30
C LEU A 98 3.45 -18.04 -0.02
N ALA A 99 3.90 -17.21 0.94
CA ALA A 99 4.29 -17.70 2.27
C ALA A 99 3.09 -18.28 3.02
N GLU A 100 3.34 -19.18 3.98
CA GLU A 100 2.28 -19.80 4.78
C GLU A 100 1.41 -18.76 5.51
N ASN A 101 2.03 -17.68 5.98
CA ASN A 101 1.35 -16.58 6.66
C ASN A 101 0.88 -15.45 5.72
N ASN A 102 0.89 -15.64 4.40
CA ASN A 102 0.23 -14.71 3.48
C ASN A 102 -1.29 -14.80 3.66
N LEU A 103 -1.98 -13.65 3.57
CA LEU A 103 -3.44 -13.57 3.75
C LEU A 103 -4.24 -14.47 2.81
N ALA A 104 -3.75 -14.74 1.61
CA ALA A 104 -4.40 -15.69 0.71
C ALA A 104 -4.43 -17.12 1.26
N ASN A 105 -3.50 -17.47 2.15
CA ASN A 105 -3.46 -18.78 2.82
C ASN A 105 -4.16 -18.77 4.17
N THR A 106 -4.06 -17.67 4.92
CA THR A 106 -4.61 -17.60 6.29
C THR A 106 -6.06 -17.12 6.33
N HIS A 107 -6.48 -16.31 5.34
CA HIS A 107 -7.82 -15.72 5.22
C HIS A 107 -8.35 -15.81 3.77
N PRO A 108 -8.47 -17.04 3.21
CA PRO A 108 -8.95 -17.19 1.83
C PRO A 108 -10.36 -16.64 1.60
N GLU A 109 -11.17 -16.51 2.65
CA GLU A 109 -12.51 -15.90 2.63
C GLU A 109 -12.49 -14.38 2.37
N TRP A 110 -11.34 -13.71 2.55
CA TRP A 110 -11.15 -12.28 2.23
C TRP A 110 -10.65 -12.05 0.82
N VAL A 111 -10.39 -13.11 0.06
CA VAL A 111 -9.64 -13.03 -1.20
C VAL A 111 -10.55 -13.22 -2.40
N CYS A 112 -10.39 -12.37 -3.40
CA CYS A 112 -10.94 -12.55 -4.74
C CYS A 112 -9.83 -12.82 -5.75
N ALA A 113 -10.14 -13.63 -6.76
CA ALA A 113 -9.24 -13.96 -7.86
C ALA A 113 -9.69 -13.24 -9.14
N VAL A 114 -8.73 -12.62 -9.85
CA VAL A 114 -8.95 -12.00 -11.15
C VAL A 114 -7.84 -12.45 -12.10
N GLY A 115 -8.19 -13.29 -13.05
CA GLY A 115 -7.21 -14.01 -13.85
C GLY A 115 -6.29 -14.84 -12.96
N ASP A 116 -4.97 -14.67 -13.09
CA ASP A 116 -3.97 -15.31 -12.25
C ASP A 116 -3.62 -14.48 -10.99
N GLY A 117 -4.23 -13.33 -10.83
CA GLY A 117 -4.04 -12.43 -9.70
C GLY A 117 -4.89 -12.80 -8.48
N LEU A 118 -4.41 -12.45 -7.29
CA LEU A 118 -5.12 -12.57 -6.02
C LEU A 118 -5.13 -11.22 -5.32
N TYR A 119 -6.29 -10.85 -4.81
CA TYR A 119 -6.51 -9.54 -4.18
C TYR A 119 -7.37 -9.72 -2.94
N LEU A 120 -7.15 -8.91 -1.92
CA LEU A 120 -8.14 -8.76 -0.88
C LEU A 120 -9.40 -8.15 -1.49
N ASN A 121 -10.56 -8.66 -1.10
CA ASN A 121 -11.84 -8.12 -1.54
C ASN A 121 -12.08 -6.75 -0.86
N PRO A 122 -12.18 -5.64 -1.63
CA PRO A 122 -12.37 -4.32 -1.06
C PRO A 122 -13.71 -4.14 -0.31
N ALA A 123 -14.65 -5.04 -0.53
CA ALA A 123 -15.93 -5.09 0.14
C ALA A 123 -15.92 -5.91 1.45
N GLU A 124 -14.79 -6.50 1.81
CA GLU A 124 -14.63 -7.27 3.05
C GLU A 124 -14.10 -6.37 4.17
N PRO A 125 -14.92 -6.03 5.19
CA PRO A 125 -14.50 -5.09 6.23
C PRO A 125 -13.27 -5.57 7.02
N ALA A 126 -13.17 -6.88 7.28
CA ALA A 126 -12.03 -7.43 8.01
C ALA A 126 -10.72 -7.30 7.22
N ALA A 127 -10.77 -7.39 5.88
CA ALA A 127 -9.62 -7.14 5.03
C ALA A 127 -9.20 -5.67 5.06
N ALA A 128 -10.16 -4.73 5.02
CA ALA A 128 -9.89 -3.31 5.16
C ALA A 128 -9.27 -2.97 6.52
N ASP A 129 -9.83 -3.51 7.61
CA ASP A 129 -9.28 -3.34 8.97
C ASP A 129 -7.84 -3.86 9.08
N TYR A 130 -7.53 -4.98 8.42
CA TYR A 130 -6.17 -5.53 8.41
C TYR A 130 -5.19 -4.63 7.66
N VAL A 131 -5.62 -4.00 6.57
CA VAL A 131 -4.81 -2.99 5.87
C VAL A 131 -4.50 -1.81 6.78
N VAL A 132 -5.50 -1.31 7.52
CA VAL A 132 -5.35 -0.21 8.49
C VAL A 132 -4.41 -0.60 9.63
N GLN A 133 -4.52 -1.83 10.18
CA GLN A 133 -3.59 -2.34 11.19
C GLN A 133 -2.14 -2.38 10.65
N GLY A 134 -1.95 -2.77 9.39
CA GLY A 134 -0.63 -2.77 8.75
C GLY A 134 -0.05 -1.36 8.61
N VAL A 135 -0.87 -0.35 8.36
CA VAL A 135 -0.44 1.07 8.38
C VAL A 135 -0.05 1.48 9.80
N ALA A 136 -0.88 1.15 10.79
CA ALA A 136 -0.59 1.48 12.19
C ALA A 136 0.72 0.83 12.68
N GLU A 137 0.95 -0.46 12.35
CA GLU A 137 2.21 -1.17 12.66
C GLU A 137 3.42 -0.45 12.05
N LEU A 138 3.32 -0.05 10.78
CA LEU A 138 4.40 0.65 10.09
C LEU A 138 4.73 1.99 10.78
N LEU A 139 3.72 2.81 11.06
CA LEU A 139 3.87 4.10 11.72
C LEU A 139 4.40 3.98 13.16
N GLN A 140 4.09 2.88 13.85
CA GLN A 140 4.59 2.63 15.20
C GLN A 140 6.05 2.24 15.23
N ASN A 141 6.52 1.50 14.21
CA ASN A 141 7.84 0.86 14.22
C ASN A 141 8.88 1.61 13.38
N TYR A 142 8.48 2.48 12.46
CA TYR A 142 9.36 3.16 11.51
C TYR A 142 9.11 4.66 11.47
N ALA A 143 10.18 5.43 11.39
CA ALA A 143 10.12 6.89 11.29
C ALA A 143 9.87 7.34 9.83
N VAL A 144 8.80 6.83 9.20
CA VAL A 144 8.38 7.31 7.88
C VAL A 144 7.75 8.69 7.98
N ASP A 145 7.88 9.52 6.94
CA ASP A 145 7.34 10.88 6.90
C ASP A 145 5.91 10.94 6.34
N GLY A 146 5.40 9.80 5.90
CA GLY A 146 4.04 9.65 5.40
C GLY A 146 3.74 8.27 4.84
N ILE A 147 2.50 8.10 4.45
CA ILE A 147 1.97 6.91 3.77
C ILE A 147 1.50 7.31 2.39
N HIS A 148 1.73 6.44 1.42
CA HIS A 148 1.29 6.63 0.05
C HIS A 148 0.61 5.38 -0.49
N PHE A 149 -0.54 5.55 -1.17
CA PHE A 149 -1.20 4.48 -1.92
C PHE A 149 -1.11 4.73 -3.42
N ASP A 150 -1.10 3.66 -4.21
CA ASP A 150 -1.31 3.72 -5.65
C ASP A 150 -2.82 3.71 -6.01
N ASP A 151 -3.14 3.50 -7.28
CA ASP A 151 -4.51 3.50 -7.82
C ASP A 151 -5.20 2.12 -7.79
N TYR A 152 -4.54 1.07 -7.27
CA TYR A 152 -5.08 -0.28 -7.33
C TYR A 152 -6.01 -0.58 -6.15
N PHE A 153 -7.29 -0.13 -6.25
CA PHE A 153 -8.32 -0.45 -5.27
C PHE A 153 -9.14 -1.67 -5.72
N TYR A 154 -10.20 -1.50 -6.52
CA TYR A 154 -10.90 -2.66 -7.07
C TYR A 154 -10.11 -3.27 -8.22
N PRO A 155 -9.87 -4.61 -8.23
CA PRO A 155 -9.08 -5.25 -9.28
C PRO A 155 -9.87 -5.49 -10.56
N THR A 156 -11.18 -5.35 -10.54
CA THR A 156 -12.10 -5.55 -11.66
C THR A 156 -13.46 -4.90 -11.42
N THR A 157 -14.21 -4.66 -12.49
CA THR A 157 -15.61 -4.20 -12.42
C THR A 157 -16.62 -5.34 -12.38
N GLU A 158 -16.18 -6.61 -12.47
CA GLU A 158 -17.04 -7.79 -12.42
C GLU A 158 -17.85 -7.81 -11.11
N GLU A 159 -19.17 -8.01 -11.23
CA GLU A 159 -20.07 -7.99 -10.07
C GLU A 159 -19.89 -9.19 -9.15
N SER A 160 -19.37 -10.29 -9.67
CA SER A 160 -19.25 -11.55 -8.95
C SER A 160 -18.26 -11.52 -7.79
N ILE A 161 -17.29 -10.57 -7.79
CA ILE A 161 -16.21 -10.57 -6.78
C ILE A 161 -16.69 -10.19 -5.38
N ASP A 162 -17.77 -9.43 -5.29
CA ASP A 162 -18.33 -8.91 -4.03
C ASP A 162 -19.86 -9.06 -3.94
N ALA A 163 -20.45 -9.91 -4.80
CA ALA A 163 -21.92 -10.11 -4.87
C ALA A 163 -22.56 -10.49 -3.53
N VAL A 164 -21.86 -11.30 -2.73
CA VAL A 164 -22.34 -11.73 -1.40
C VAL A 164 -22.39 -10.56 -0.43
N GLN A 165 -21.34 -9.75 -0.39
CA GLN A 165 -21.23 -8.58 0.48
C GLN A 165 -22.23 -7.50 0.03
N PHE A 166 -22.37 -7.27 -1.28
CA PHE A 166 -23.33 -6.33 -1.83
C PHE A 166 -24.77 -6.72 -1.46
N ALA A 167 -25.14 -7.99 -1.66
CA ALA A 167 -26.48 -8.48 -1.29
C ALA A 167 -26.74 -8.34 0.23
N ALA A 168 -25.74 -8.57 1.06
CA ALA A 168 -25.87 -8.44 2.52
C ALA A 168 -25.94 -6.98 2.98
N SER A 169 -25.39 -6.02 2.22
CA SER A 169 -25.36 -4.60 2.57
C SER A 169 -26.72 -3.92 2.51
N GLY A 170 -27.65 -4.46 1.70
CA GLY A 170 -28.94 -3.83 1.39
C GLY A 170 -28.83 -2.61 0.46
N ALA A 171 -27.65 -2.30 -0.07
CA ALA A 171 -27.46 -1.25 -1.05
C ALA A 171 -28.16 -1.59 -2.38
N VAL A 172 -28.57 -0.56 -3.13
CA VAL A 172 -29.28 -0.72 -4.40
C VAL A 172 -28.43 -0.27 -5.60
N ASP A 173 -27.35 0.45 -5.37
CA ASP A 173 -26.42 0.95 -6.37
C ASP A 173 -25.02 0.38 -6.08
N LEU A 174 -24.60 -0.58 -6.89
CA LEU A 174 -23.33 -1.27 -6.73
C LEU A 174 -22.13 -0.31 -6.87
N ALA A 175 -22.16 0.60 -7.85
CA ALA A 175 -21.04 1.51 -8.08
C ALA A 175 -20.88 2.49 -6.91
N ALA A 176 -21.96 3.09 -6.45
CA ALA A 176 -21.94 3.99 -5.30
C ALA A 176 -21.50 3.26 -4.02
N TRP A 177 -21.94 2.02 -3.83
CA TRP A 177 -21.55 1.21 -2.68
C TRP A 177 -20.05 0.84 -2.70
N ARG A 178 -19.50 0.46 -3.86
CA ARG A 178 -18.05 0.20 -4.02
C ARG A 178 -17.22 1.45 -3.76
N GLN A 179 -17.66 2.61 -4.25
CA GLN A 179 -17.02 3.91 -3.97
C GLN A 179 -17.01 4.24 -2.47
N GLN A 180 -18.08 3.91 -1.76
CA GLN A 180 -18.15 4.06 -0.30
C GLN A 180 -17.15 3.15 0.41
N ASN A 181 -17.00 1.89 0.00
CA ASN A 181 -16.04 0.95 0.57
C ASN A 181 -14.60 1.46 0.41
N VAL A 182 -14.24 1.92 -0.79
CA VAL A 182 -12.90 2.48 -1.05
C VAL A 182 -12.67 3.76 -0.23
N THR A 183 -13.65 4.68 -0.21
CA THR A 183 -13.55 5.92 0.56
C THR A 183 -13.45 5.65 2.06
N ALA A 184 -14.15 4.65 2.57
CA ALA A 184 -14.07 4.25 3.98
C ALA A 184 -12.66 3.76 4.36
N LEU A 185 -12.02 2.93 3.52
CA LEU A 185 -10.63 2.54 3.74
C LEU A 185 -9.70 3.76 3.72
N VAL A 186 -9.82 4.60 2.69
CA VAL A 186 -8.97 5.79 2.53
C VAL A 186 -9.10 6.71 3.75
N LYS A 187 -10.34 6.94 4.23
CA LYS A 187 -10.60 7.72 5.46
C LYS A 187 -9.98 7.08 6.69
N ALA A 188 -10.17 5.78 6.89
CA ALA A 188 -9.62 5.06 8.04
C ALA A 188 -8.08 5.11 8.08
N VAL A 189 -7.42 5.01 6.91
CA VAL A 189 -5.97 5.17 6.80
C VAL A 189 -5.54 6.61 7.11
N HIS A 190 -6.22 7.62 6.54
CA HIS A 190 -5.94 9.02 6.84
C HIS A 190 -6.04 9.29 8.35
N ASP A 191 -7.13 8.86 8.98
CA ASP A 191 -7.35 9.06 10.42
C ASP A 191 -6.28 8.36 11.26
N THR A 192 -5.85 7.16 10.85
CA THR A 192 -4.76 6.42 11.50
C THR A 192 -3.42 7.17 11.39
N VAL A 193 -3.12 7.72 10.22
CA VAL A 193 -1.91 8.54 10.00
C VAL A 193 -1.94 9.79 10.87
N LYS A 194 -3.06 10.52 10.89
CA LYS A 194 -3.21 11.75 11.68
C LYS A 194 -3.25 11.49 13.19
N ALA A 195 -3.77 10.35 13.62
CA ALA A 195 -3.75 9.94 15.02
C ALA A 195 -2.33 9.57 15.51
N ALA A 196 -1.49 9.03 14.63
CA ALA A 196 -0.09 8.73 14.95
C ALA A 196 0.73 10.01 15.10
N ASP A 197 0.67 10.89 14.11
CA ASP A 197 1.25 12.25 14.12
C ASP A 197 0.51 13.13 13.10
N PRO A 198 -0.07 14.27 13.49
CA PRO A 198 -0.80 15.15 12.57
C PRO A 198 0.08 15.79 11.49
N THR A 199 1.40 15.76 11.61
CA THR A 199 2.35 16.30 10.62
C THR A 199 2.67 15.30 9.51
N LEU A 200 2.44 14.01 9.73
CA LEU A 200 2.61 12.98 8.69
C LEU A 200 1.60 13.16 7.58
N ARG A 201 2.00 12.81 6.36
CA ARG A 201 1.14 12.94 5.18
C ARG A 201 0.58 11.60 4.73
N PHE A 202 -0.63 11.63 4.20
CA PHE A 202 -1.22 10.53 3.46
C PHE A 202 -1.61 11.00 2.06
N GLY A 203 -0.99 10.40 1.06
CA GLY A 203 -1.23 10.72 -0.35
C GLY A 203 -1.63 9.51 -1.18
N ILE A 204 -2.21 9.78 -2.34
CA ILE A 204 -2.60 8.76 -3.31
C ILE A 204 -2.14 9.18 -4.70
N SER A 205 -1.62 8.20 -5.47
CA SER A 205 -1.35 8.34 -6.91
C SER A 205 -2.50 7.71 -7.72
N PRO A 206 -3.58 8.45 -7.98
CA PRO A 206 -4.68 7.97 -8.82
C PRO A 206 -4.26 7.91 -10.28
N GLN A 207 -5.10 7.31 -11.13
CA GLN A 207 -4.91 7.36 -12.58
C GLN A 207 -4.97 8.81 -13.08
N GLY A 208 -4.37 9.07 -14.25
CA GLY A 208 -4.43 10.39 -14.88
C GLY A 208 -5.81 10.75 -15.44
N ASN A 209 -6.75 9.80 -15.46
CA ASN A 209 -8.12 9.99 -15.89
C ASN A 209 -9.09 9.76 -14.72
N PRO A 210 -9.71 10.81 -14.15
CA PRO A 210 -10.63 10.69 -13.02
C PRO A 210 -11.88 9.85 -13.30
N ASP A 211 -12.32 9.73 -14.57
CA ASP A 211 -13.45 8.89 -14.93
C ASP A 211 -13.09 7.39 -14.80
N ASN A 212 -11.85 7.03 -15.11
CA ASN A 212 -11.36 5.66 -14.90
C ASN A 212 -11.22 5.36 -13.39
N ASP A 213 -10.72 6.30 -12.60
CA ASP A 213 -10.67 6.16 -11.16
C ASP A 213 -12.06 5.87 -10.59
N LEU A 214 -13.04 6.68 -10.98
CA LEU A 214 -14.40 6.56 -10.47
C LEU A 214 -15.12 5.29 -10.92
N ASN A 215 -14.98 4.91 -12.20
CA ASN A 215 -15.79 3.86 -12.83
C ASN A 215 -15.12 2.49 -12.87
N SER A 216 -13.80 2.43 -12.73
CA SER A 216 -13.04 1.17 -12.79
C SER A 216 -12.40 0.78 -11.45
N GLN A 217 -11.87 1.77 -10.72
CA GLN A 217 -11.24 1.57 -9.40
C GLN A 217 -12.18 1.92 -8.26
N TYR A 218 -13.33 2.55 -8.55
CA TYR A 218 -14.30 3.08 -7.58
C TYR A 218 -13.69 4.09 -6.61
N SER A 219 -12.68 4.81 -7.06
CA SER A 219 -11.94 5.83 -6.32
C SER A 219 -12.54 7.20 -6.59
N ALA A 220 -13.20 7.79 -5.60
CA ALA A 220 -13.89 9.07 -5.74
C ALA A 220 -12.91 10.26 -5.59
N VAL A 221 -11.80 10.27 -6.34
CA VAL A 221 -10.68 11.21 -6.19
C VAL A 221 -11.08 12.68 -6.26
N THR A 222 -12.05 13.02 -7.11
CA THR A 222 -12.58 14.40 -7.22
C THR A 222 -13.29 14.82 -5.94
N ALA A 223 -14.05 13.91 -5.33
CA ALA A 223 -14.73 14.16 -4.05
C ALA A 223 -13.71 14.25 -2.91
N TRP A 224 -12.70 13.38 -2.90
CA TRP A 224 -11.63 13.42 -1.89
C TRP A 224 -10.84 14.74 -1.92
N LEU A 225 -10.57 15.27 -3.12
CA LEU A 225 -9.88 16.55 -3.28
C LEU A 225 -10.71 17.74 -2.79
N ALA A 226 -12.04 17.65 -2.91
CA ALA A 226 -12.96 18.69 -2.47
C ALA A 226 -13.26 18.63 -0.96
N ALA A 227 -13.00 17.49 -0.31
CA ALA A 227 -13.21 17.31 1.12
C ALA A 227 -12.20 18.10 1.95
N GLY A 228 -12.62 18.59 3.10
CA GLY A 228 -11.75 19.33 4.02
C GLY A 228 -12.25 19.28 5.45
N GLY A 229 -11.40 19.69 6.39
CA GLY A 229 -11.72 19.60 7.81
C GLY A 229 -11.88 18.14 8.26
N GLU A 230 -12.95 17.82 8.98
CA GLU A 230 -13.25 16.47 9.48
C GLU A 230 -13.53 15.45 8.36
N GLU A 231 -13.94 15.93 7.18
CA GLU A 231 -14.20 15.10 6.01
C GLU A 231 -12.96 14.85 5.14
N GLN A 232 -11.82 15.43 5.48
CA GLN A 232 -10.58 15.22 4.75
C GLN A 232 -10.18 13.73 4.80
N VAL A 233 -9.76 13.19 3.64
CA VAL A 233 -9.38 11.78 3.50
C VAL A 233 -7.98 11.60 2.91
N VAL A 234 -7.39 12.65 2.34
CA VAL A 234 -6.01 12.69 1.81
C VAL A 234 -5.39 14.06 2.03
N ASP A 235 -4.07 14.13 2.14
CA ASP A 235 -3.34 15.39 2.20
C ASP A 235 -2.93 15.89 0.80
N TYR A 236 -2.73 14.97 -0.14
CA TYR A 236 -2.40 15.30 -1.53
C TYR A 236 -2.78 14.18 -2.50
N LEU A 237 -2.89 14.53 -3.77
CA LEU A 237 -2.99 13.60 -4.89
C LEU A 237 -1.79 13.79 -5.83
N CYS A 238 -1.28 12.68 -6.37
CA CYS A 238 -0.19 12.65 -7.34
C CYS A 238 -0.61 11.84 -8.58
N PRO A 239 -1.44 12.40 -9.49
CA PRO A 239 -1.99 11.65 -10.63
C PRO A 239 -0.92 11.06 -11.53
N GLN A 240 -1.11 9.81 -11.96
CA GLN A 240 -0.23 9.08 -12.87
C GLN A 240 -0.54 9.51 -14.30
N VAL A 241 0.23 10.48 -14.81
CA VAL A 241 0.11 11.00 -16.18
C VAL A 241 1.27 10.46 -17.01
N TYR A 242 0.99 9.53 -17.92
CA TYR A 242 1.97 8.88 -18.79
C TYR A 242 1.82 9.35 -20.24
#